data_dab19813776c04d6cf1fe68209f88ec9
#
_entry.id   dab19813776c04d6cf1fe68209f88ec9
#
_cell.length_a   1.000
_cell.length_b   1.000
_cell.length_c   1.000
_cell.angle_alpha   90.00
_cell.angle_beta   90.00
_cell.angle_gamma   90.00
#
_symmetry.space_group_name_H-M   'P 1'
#
loop_
_entity.id
_entity.type
_entity.pdbx_description
1 polymer ?
#
loop_
_entity_poly.entity_id
_entity_poly.type
_entity_poly.pdbx_seq_one_letter_code
_entity_poly.pdbx_strand_id
1 'polypeptide(L)'
;GLGDVYKRQDLNRVNFNMEIFKAFTKGYLKGAKSFLTPIEIENLPYAAALFPYMQCVRFLADYINGDTYYKIKYPEHNLVRTKAQFKLLQSVEEHTPEMVAFINECLVNG
;
A
#
# COMPACT_ATOMS: atom_id res chain seq x y z
N GLY A 1 15.77 -4.83 3.92
CA GLY A 1 14.58 -4.81 4.78
C GLY A 1 13.79 -3.51 4.64
N LEU A 2 12.74 -3.40 5.41
CA LEU A 2 11.88 -2.20 5.36
C LEU A 2 12.65 -0.91 5.67
N GLY A 3 13.69 -0.98 6.50
CA GLY A 3 14.51 0.19 6.80
C GLY A 3 15.19 0.79 5.59
N ASP A 4 15.51 -0.02 4.59
CA ASP A 4 16.16 0.46 3.37
C ASP A 4 15.21 1.23 2.48
N VAL A 5 13.93 0.92 2.53
CA VAL A 5 12.90 1.60 1.72
C VAL A 5 12.78 3.07 2.10
N TYR A 6 13.08 3.41 3.35
CA TYR A 6 12.93 4.78 3.86
C TYR A 6 14.18 5.63 3.72
N LYS A 7 15.25 5.11 3.16
CA LYS A 7 16.44 5.92 2.87
C LYS A 7 16.16 6.82 1.68
N ARG A 8 16.70 8.05 1.72
CA ARG A 8 16.43 9.06 0.68
C ARG A 8 16.76 8.58 -0.72
N GLN A 9 17.93 7.92 -0.87
CA GLN A 9 18.38 7.43 -2.17
C GLN A 9 17.58 6.25 -2.69
N ASP A 10 16.75 5.64 -1.85
CA ASP A 10 15.99 4.44 -2.22
C ASP A 10 14.55 4.73 -2.62
N LEU A 11 14.13 6.00 -2.65
CA LEU A 11 12.76 6.35 -3.00
C LEU A 11 12.35 5.84 -4.39
N ASN A 12 13.29 5.78 -5.32
CA ASN A 12 13.01 5.29 -6.67
C ASN A 12 12.67 3.80 -6.70
N ARG A 13 12.98 3.08 -5.62
CA ARG A 13 12.67 1.65 -5.50
C ARG A 13 11.31 1.40 -4.86
N VAL A 14 10.66 2.44 -4.36
CA VAL A 14 9.37 2.30 -3.70
C VAL A 14 8.29 2.21 -4.76
N ASN A 15 7.86 0.99 -5.03
CA ASN A 15 6.81 0.71 -6.00
C ASN A 15 5.86 -0.35 -5.46
N PHE A 16 4.62 -0.26 -5.90
CA PHE A 16 3.62 -1.29 -5.63
C PHE A 16 4.04 -2.59 -6.35
N ASN A 17 4.04 -3.69 -5.61
CA ASN A 17 4.41 -5.00 -6.19
C ASN A 17 3.16 -5.74 -6.62
N MET A 18 2.92 -5.72 -7.93
CA MET A 18 1.73 -6.35 -8.50
C MET A 18 1.73 -7.87 -8.32
N GLU A 19 2.90 -8.50 -8.36
CA GLU A 19 2.99 -9.96 -8.18
C GLU A 19 2.60 -10.38 -6.76
N ILE A 20 3.01 -9.61 -5.75
CA ILE A 20 2.60 -9.87 -4.37
C ILE A 20 1.10 -9.64 -4.21
N PHE A 21 0.57 -8.57 -4.82
CA PHE A 21 -0.87 -8.32 -4.81
C PHE A 21 -1.64 -9.48 -5.42
N LYS A 22 -1.20 -9.99 -6.56
CA LYS A 22 -1.86 -11.12 -7.23
C LYS A 22 -1.87 -12.37 -6.37
N ALA A 23 -0.72 -12.70 -5.77
CA ALA A 23 -0.60 -13.90 -4.93
C ALA A 23 -1.50 -13.78 -3.70
N PHE A 24 -1.47 -12.64 -3.03
CA PHE A 24 -2.29 -12.40 -1.84
C PHE A 24 -3.77 -12.43 -2.18
N THR A 25 -4.19 -11.73 -3.23
CA THR A 25 -5.59 -11.62 -3.63
C THR A 25 -6.15 -12.97 -4.04
N LYS A 26 -5.38 -13.73 -4.80
CA LYS A 26 -5.80 -15.08 -5.22
C LYS A 26 -6.07 -15.97 -4.01
N GLY A 27 -5.15 -15.99 -3.04
CA GLY A 27 -5.32 -16.78 -1.83
C GLY A 27 -6.48 -16.28 -0.96
N TYR A 28 -6.60 -14.97 -0.82
CA TYR A 28 -7.66 -14.35 -0.03
C TYR A 28 -9.04 -14.64 -0.62
N LEU A 29 -9.22 -14.44 -1.91
CA LEU A 29 -10.50 -14.70 -2.56
C LEU A 29 -10.87 -16.18 -2.53
N LYS A 30 -9.89 -17.06 -2.66
CA LYS A 30 -10.14 -18.51 -2.57
C LYS A 30 -10.78 -18.89 -1.24
N GLY A 31 -10.31 -18.27 -0.14
CA GLY A 31 -10.81 -18.56 1.19
C GLY A 31 -12.02 -17.75 1.61
N ALA A 32 -12.17 -16.52 1.12
CA ALA A 32 -13.15 -15.57 1.63
C ALA A 32 -14.26 -15.20 0.63
N LYS A 33 -14.18 -15.67 -0.60
CA LYS A 33 -15.11 -15.31 -1.68
C LYS A 33 -16.59 -15.50 -1.29
N SER A 34 -16.89 -16.57 -0.55
CA SER A 34 -18.26 -16.87 -0.14
C SER A 34 -18.80 -15.94 0.95
N PHE A 35 -17.91 -15.21 1.63
CA PHE A 35 -18.28 -14.30 2.72
C PHE A 35 -18.35 -12.85 2.28
N LEU A 36 -17.73 -12.52 1.15
CA LEU A 36 -17.64 -11.13 0.71
C LEU A 36 -18.82 -10.76 -0.17
N THR A 37 -19.33 -9.56 0.04
CA THR A 37 -20.33 -8.99 -0.85
C THR A 37 -19.65 -8.51 -2.14
N PRO A 38 -20.40 -8.38 -3.25
CA PRO A 38 -19.86 -7.80 -4.48
C PRO A 38 -19.21 -6.44 -4.28
N ILE A 39 -19.78 -5.60 -3.41
CA ILE A 39 -19.24 -4.26 -3.12
C ILE A 39 -17.89 -4.38 -2.42
N GLU A 40 -17.75 -5.31 -1.48
CA GLU A 40 -16.47 -5.52 -0.79
C GLU A 40 -15.39 -5.99 -1.75
N ILE A 41 -15.72 -6.89 -2.65
CA ILE A 41 -14.78 -7.39 -3.67
C ILE A 41 -14.38 -6.26 -4.62
N GLU A 42 -15.33 -5.47 -5.08
CA GLU A 42 -15.09 -4.34 -5.97
C GLU A 42 -14.13 -3.31 -5.34
N ASN A 43 -14.17 -3.18 -4.02
CA ASN A 43 -13.36 -2.20 -3.29
C ASN A 43 -12.02 -2.72 -2.81
N LEU A 44 -11.62 -3.96 -3.16
CA LEU A 44 -10.31 -4.49 -2.79
C LEU A 44 -9.13 -3.60 -3.25
N PRO A 45 -9.14 -3.01 -4.45
CA PRO A 45 -8.07 -2.08 -4.84
C PRO A 45 -7.95 -0.87 -3.92
N TYR A 46 -9.07 -0.37 -3.39
CA TYR A 46 -9.05 0.74 -2.43
C TYR A 46 -8.39 0.33 -1.12
N ALA A 47 -8.56 -0.92 -0.70
CA ALA A 47 -7.89 -1.41 0.49
C ALA A 47 -6.37 -1.38 0.30
N ALA A 48 -5.88 -1.70 -0.90
CA ALA A 48 -4.45 -1.62 -1.21
C ALA A 48 -3.91 -0.19 -1.14
N ALA A 49 -4.75 0.80 -1.49
CA ALA A 49 -4.38 2.22 -1.44
C ALA A 49 -4.50 2.80 -0.03
N LEU A 50 -5.42 2.30 0.76
CA LEU A 50 -5.75 2.87 2.08
C LEU A 50 -4.57 2.81 3.05
N PHE A 51 -3.86 1.69 3.09
CA PHE A 51 -2.75 1.52 4.04
C PHE A 51 -1.62 2.53 3.80
N PRO A 52 -1.06 2.67 2.60
CA PRO A 52 -0.03 3.69 2.38
C PRO A 52 -0.55 5.11 2.58
N TYR A 53 -1.81 5.37 2.28
CA TYR A 53 -2.42 6.67 2.57
C TYR A 53 -2.41 6.96 4.06
N MET A 54 -2.86 6.02 4.88
CA MET A 54 -2.90 6.18 6.33
C MET A 54 -1.50 6.36 6.91
N GLN A 55 -0.53 5.59 6.44
CA GLN A 55 0.85 5.70 6.91
C GLN A 55 1.47 7.04 6.52
N CYS A 56 1.16 7.52 5.32
CA CYS A 56 1.60 8.84 4.86
C CYS A 56 1.12 9.92 5.82
N VAL A 57 -0.17 9.90 6.16
CA VAL A 57 -0.76 10.87 7.07
C VAL A 57 -0.15 10.78 8.47
N ARG A 58 0.05 9.57 8.97
CA ARG A 58 0.63 9.35 10.31
C ARG A 58 2.06 9.85 10.42
N PHE A 59 2.90 9.54 9.44
CA PHE A 59 4.29 9.99 9.45
C PHE A 59 4.39 11.50 9.30
N LEU A 60 3.58 12.08 8.44
CA LEU A 60 3.56 13.52 8.26
C LEU A 60 3.07 14.25 9.52
N ALA A 61 2.02 13.74 10.12
CA ALA A 61 1.48 14.31 11.36
C ALA A 61 2.53 14.26 12.48
N ASP A 62 3.26 13.14 12.61
CA ASP A 62 4.30 13.01 13.61
C ASP A 62 5.44 13.98 13.35
N TYR A 63 5.85 14.12 12.09
CA TYR A 63 6.88 15.09 11.71
C TYR A 63 6.49 16.52 12.11
N ILE A 64 5.26 16.92 11.79
CA ILE A 64 4.74 18.25 12.12
C ILE A 64 4.67 18.46 13.63
N ASN A 65 4.35 17.40 14.39
CA ASN A 65 4.22 17.46 15.84
C ASN A 65 5.56 17.29 16.59
N GLY A 66 6.68 17.24 15.88
CA GLY A 66 8.01 17.20 16.50
C GLY A 66 8.57 15.80 16.72
N ASP A 67 8.13 14.82 15.95
CA ASP A 67 8.67 13.45 16.00
C ASP A 67 8.50 12.78 17.36
N THR A 68 7.32 12.90 17.94
CA THR A 68 7.07 12.44 19.32
C THR A 68 6.53 11.02 19.39
N TYR A 69 5.99 10.48 18.33
CA TYR A 69 5.32 9.17 18.35
C TYR A 69 6.23 8.04 17.84
N TYR A 70 6.78 8.21 16.63
CA TYR A 70 7.63 7.19 16.02
C TYR A 70 9.10 7.43 16.38
N LYS A 71 9.84 6.32 16.58
CA LYS A 71 11.27 6.41 16.81
C LYS A 71 11.98 6.80 15.51
N ILE A 72 12.77 7.86 15.53
CA ILE A 72 13.52 8.33 14.37
C ILE A 72 15.01 8.15 14.59
N LYS A 73 15.76 8.00 13.50
CA LYS A 73 17.22 7.87 13.51
C LYS A 73 17.93 9.16 13.09
N TYR A 74 17.20 10.09 12.48
CA TYR A 74 17.72 11.39 12.05
C TYR A 74 16.55 12.35 11.91
N PRO A 75 16.79 13.68 11.90
CA PRO A 75 15.71 14.68 11.99
C PRO A 75 14.63 14.60 10.93
N GLU A 76 14.96 14.17 9.72
CA GLU A 76 14.01 14.13 8.61
C GLU A 76 13.42 12.74 8.36
N HIS A 77 13.64 11.80 9.29
CA HIS A 77 13.27 10.40 9.07
C HIS A 77 11.78 10.23 8.77
N ASN A 78 10.92 10.89 9.54
CA ASN A 78 9.47 10.81 9.30
C ASN A 78 9.06 11.47 8.00
N LEU A 79 9.76 12.51 7.57
CA LEU A 79 9.50 13.13 6.27
C LEU A 79 9.87 12.19 5.13
N VAL A 80 10.98 11.48 5.24
CA VAL A 80 11.38 10.46 4.26
C VAL A 80 10.37 9.32 4.20
N ARG A 81 9.89 8.88 5.36
CA ARG A 81 8.83 7.87 5.45
C ARG A 81 7.56 8.33 4.77
N THR A 82 7.17 9.59 4.98
CA THR A 82 6.00 10.19 4.33
C THR A 82 6.13 10.13 2.81
N LYS A 83 7.29 10.54 2.30
CA LYS A 83 7.55 10.54 0.85
C LYS A 83 7.53 9.12 0.28
N ALA A 84 8.05 8.15 1.02
CA ALA A 84 8.05 6.75 0.60
C ALA A 84 6.61 6.21 0.50
N GLN A 85 5.78 6.49 1.50
CA GLN A 85 4.39 6.05 1.49
C GLN A 85 3.58 6.76 0.40
N PHE A 86 3.85 8.04 0.17
CA PHE A 86 3.20 8.78 -0.91
C PHE A 86 3.55 8.19 -2.27
N LYS A 87 4.81 7.85 -2.48
CA LYS A 87 5.23 7.21 -3.73
C LYS A 87 4.58 5.84 -3.90
N LEU A 88 4.48 5.07 -2.83
CA LEU A 88 3.79 3.78 -2.86
C LEU A 88 2.31 3.96 -3.23
N LEU A 89 1.65 4.96 -2.65
CA LEU A 89 0.26 5.27 -2.96
C LEU A 89 0.08 5.60 -4.45
N GLN A 90 0.97 6.42 -5.01
CA GLN A 90 0.94 6.75 -6.43
C GLN A 90 1.08 5.49 -7.28
N SER A 91 1.98 4.60 -6.90
CA SER A 91 2.17 3.33 -7.62
C SER A 91 0.94 2.44 -7.54
N VAL A 92 0.28 2.37 -6.39
CA VAL A 92 -0.98 1.63 -6.23
C VAL A 92 -2.04 2.20 -7.17
N GLU A 93 -2.17 3.52 -7.24
CA GLU A 93 -3.14 4.17 -8.12
C GLU A 93 -2.86 3.87 -9.60
N GLU A 94 -1.60 3.85 -9.98
CA GLU A 94 -1.21 3.52 -11.36
C GLU A 94 -1.57 2.09 -11.73
N HIS A 95 -1.56 1.18 -10.75
CA HIS A 95 -1.86 -0.24 -10.96
C HIS A 95 -3.33 -0.59 -10.72
N THR A 96 -4.15 0.37 -10.34
CA THR A 96 -5.56 0.10 -10.04
C THR A 96 -6.31 -0.60 -11.19
N PRO A 97 -6.19 -0.17 -12.45
CA PRO A 97 -6.86 -0.88 -13.55
C PRO A 97 -6.42 -2.34 -13.68
N GLU A 98 -5.14 -2.62 -13.48
CA GLU A 98 -4.60 -3.98 -13.54
C GLU A 98 -5.11 -4.82 -12.37
N MET A 99 -5.20 -4.22 -11.18
CA MET A 99 -5.77 -4.90 -10.01
C MET A 99 -7.23 -5.28 -10.22
N VAL A 100 -8.02 -4.35 -10.75
CA VAL A 100 -9.44 -4.60 -11.06
C VAL A 100 -9.57 -5.74 -12.06
N ALA A 101 -8.78 -5.71 -13.12
CA ALA A 101 -8.81 -6.77 -14.13
C ALA A 101 -8.44 -8.12 -13.54
N PHE A 102 -7.44 -8.18 -12.67
CA PHE A 102 -7.03 -9.42 -12.03
C PHE A 102 -8.11 -9.97 -11.09
N ILE A 103 -8.74 -9.11 -10.30
CA ILE A 103 -9.83 -9.51 -9.40
C ILE A 103 -10.98 -10.13 -10.22
N ASN A 104 -11.37 -9.46 -11.31
CA ASN A 104 -12.42 -9.95 -12.17
C ASN A 104 -12.07 -11.32 -12.79
N GLU A 105 -10.80 -11.48 -13.18
CA GLU A 105 -10.31 -12.77 -13.69
C GLU A 105 -10.44 -13.86 -12.63
N CYS A 106 -10.05 -13.58 -11.40
CA CYS A 106 -10.17 -14.53 -10.29
C CYS A 106 -11.62 -14.92 -10.03
N LEU A 107 -12.54 -13.98 -10.14
CA LEU A 107 -13.96 -14.25 -9.89
C LEU A 107 -14.58 -15.13 -10.99
N VAL A 108 -14.15 -14.93 -12.24
CA VAL A 108 -14.63 -15.73 -13.36
C VAL A 108 -14.07 -17.15 -13.32
N ASN A 109 -12.80 -17.30 -13.01
CA ASN A 109 -12.09 -18.59 -13.07
C ASN A 109 -12.07 -19.34 -11.73
N GLY A 110 -12.46 -18.67 -10.69
CA GLY A 110 -12.48 -19.25 -9.35
C GLY A 110 -13.85 -19.71 -8.93
#